data_e4a7b769fed85bc5f17b8ef025308567
#
_entry.id   e4a7b769fed85bc5f17b8ef025308567
#
_cell.length_a   1.000
_cell.length_b   1.000
_cell.length_c   1.000
_cell.angle_alpha   90.00
_cell.angle_beta   90.00
_cell.angle_gamma   90.00
#
_symmetry.space_group_name_H-M   'P 1'
#
loop_
_entity.id
_entity.type
_entity.pdbx_description
1 polymer ?
#
loop_
_entity_poly.entity_id
_entity_poly.type
_entity_poly.pdbx_seq_one_letter_code
_entity_poly.pdbx_strand_id
1 'polypeptide(L)'
;MNIGSAMNLMSQGKQAWATFKQNHPEFPKFLNYVKNKGVPEGTVISIDVKYPEPDGQNVHSEIKVKASDVQLLKMLEGLLG
;
A
#
# COMPACT_ATOMS: atom_id res chain seq x y z
N MET A 1 -14.67 -11.54 -17.73
CA MET A 1 -15.19 -10.99 -16.46
C MET A 1 -16.32 -10.02 -16.78
N ASN A 2 -17.48 -10.19 -16.18
CA ASN A 2 -18.57 -9.27 -16.42
C ASN A 2 -18.47 -8.06 -15.46
N ILE A 3 -19.26 -7.02 -15.76
CA ILE A 3 -19.23 -5.78 -15.00
C ILE A 3 -19.66 -6.00 -13.54
N GLY A 4 -20.62 -6.88 -13.32
CA GLY A 4 -21.10 -7.18 -11.97
C GLY A 4 -20.04 -7.78 -11.08
N SER A 5 -19.20 -8.69 -11.62
CA SER A 5 -18.10 -9.28 -10.86
C SER A 5 -17.04 -8.24 -10.51
N ALA A 6 -16.73 -7.32 -11.42
CA ALA A 6 -15.78 -6.27 -11.16
C ALA A 6 -16.27 -5.33 -10.06
N MET A 7 -17.56 -4.98 -10.09
CA MET A 7 -18.15 -4.11 -9.07
C MET A 7 -18.15 -4.78 -7.69
N ASN A 8 -18.42 -6.09 -7.64
CA ASN A 8 -18.36 -6.83 -6.39
C ASN A 8 -16.95 -6.85 -5.80
N LEU A 9 -15.94 -7.03 -6.64
CA LEU A 9 -14.55 -7.00 -6.19
C LEU A 9 -14.18 -5.64 -5.61
N MET A 10 -14.61 -4.57 -6.28
CA MET A 10 -14.32 -3.23 -5.79
C MET A 10 -15.01 -2.97 -4.44
N SER A 11 -16.26 -3.42 -4.30
CA SER A 11 -17.01 -3.26 -3.06
C SER A 11 -16.34 -4.03 -1.92
N GLN A 12 -15.95 -5.28 -2.18
CA GLN A 12 -15.25 -6.10 -1.18
C GLN A 12 -13.90 -5.50 -0.82
N GLY A 13 -13.19 -4.95 -1.79
CA GLY A 13 -11.92 -4.29 -1.56
C GLY A 13 -12.07 -3.07 -0.67
N LYS A 14 -13.12 -2.27 -0.87
CA LYS A 14 -13.39 -1.11 -0.02
C LYS A 14 -13.69 -1.52 1.41
N GLN A 15 -14.49 -2.58 1.59
CA GLN A 15 -14.81 -3.10 2.90
C GLN A 15 -13.56 -3.64 3.61
N ALA A 16 -12.74 -4.37 2.89
CA ALA A 16 -11.48 -4.89 3.43
C ALA A 16 -10.55 -3.75 3.83
N TRP A 17 -10.48 -2.71 3.02
CA TRP A 17 -9.67 -1.54 3.33
C TRP A 17 -10.18 -0.82 4.58
N ALA A 18 -11.50 -0.67 4.70
CA ALA A 18 -12.10 -0.06 5.89
C ALA A 18 -11.77 -0.85 7.15
N THR A 19 -11.89 -2.18 7.09
CA THR A 19 -11.53 -3.05 8.20
C THR A 19 -10.06 -2.94 8.54
N PHE A 20 -9.21 -2.90 7.53
CA PHE A 20 -7.77 -2.75 7.72
C PHE A 20 -7.45 -1.44 8.45
N LYS A 21 -8.11 -0.34 8.06
CA LYS A 21 -7.89 0.94 8.72
C LYS A 21 -8.31 0.93 10.18
N GLN A 22 -9.38 0.20 10.50
CA GLN A 22 -9.82 0.04 11.89
C GLN A 22 -8.81 -0.75 12.72
N ASN A 23 -8.26 -1.81 12.14
CA ASN A 23 -7.28 -2.64 12.81
C ASN A 23 -5.91 -1.96 12.97
N HIS A 24 -5.59 -1.06 12.04
CA HIS A 24 -4.28 -0.42 11.97
C HIS A 24 -4.43 1.08 11.77
N PRO A 25 -4.90 1.82 12.81
CA PRO A 25 -5.22 3.24 12.65
C PRO A 25 -4.02 4.13 12.35
N GLU A 26 -2.82 3.68 12.69
CA GLU A 26 -1.60 4.46 12.41
C GLU A 26 -1.19 4.40 10.94
N PHE A 27 -1.58 3.33 10.24
CA PHE A 27 -1.14 3.13 8.86
C PHE A 27 -1.73 4.18 7.90
N PRO A 28 -3.05 4.48 7.95
CA PRO A 28 -3.59 5.57 7.12
C PRO A 28 -2.94 6.92 7.38
N LYS A 29 -2.59 7.21 8.63
CA LYS A 29 -1.88 8.45 8.97
C LYS A 29 -0.51 8.48 8.30
N PHE A 30 0.19 7.35 8.32
CA PHE A 30 1.47 7.19 7.65
C PHE A 30 1.33 7.43 6.14
N LEU A 31 0.34 6.81 5.51
CA LEU A 31 0.11 6.97 4.08
C LEU A 31 -0.20 8.42 3.71
N ASN A 32 -1.01 9.07 4.54
CA ASN A 32 -1.37 10.47 4.31
C ASN A 32 -0.15 11.38 4.41
N TYR A 33 0.72 11.13 5.37
CA TYR A 33 1.96 11.89 5.51
C TYR A 33 2.84 11.72 4.26
N VAL A 34 3.01 10.48 3.80
CA VAL A 34 3.82 10.19 2.61
C VAL A 34 3.22 10.84 1.37
N LYS A 35 1.88 10.79 1.24
CA LYS A 35 1.18 11.42 0.14
C LYS A 35 1.42 12.93 0.11
N ASN A 36 1.31 13.59 1.25
CA ASN A 36 1.46 15.04 1.33
C ASN A 36 2.90 15.47 1.08
N LYS A 37 3.85 14.71 1.57
CA LYS A 37 5.27 15.01 1.36
C LYS A 37 5.71 14.65 -0.06
N GLY A 38 5.07 13.65 -0.66
CA GLY A 38 5.44 13.13 -1.96
C GLY A 38 6.56 12.10 -1.87
N VAL A 39 6.72 11.36 -2.96
CA VAL A 39 7.78 10.36 -3.06
C VAL A 39 8.58 10.66 -4.32
N PRO A 40 9.61 11.52 -4.21
CA PRO A 40 10.41 11.87 -5.38
C PRO A 40 11.37 10.77 -5.78
N GLU A 41 11.92 10.88 -6.97
CA GLU A 41 12.96 9.98 -7.44
C GLU A 41 14.13 9.98 -6.45
N GLY A 42 14.67 8.79 -6.20
CA GLY A 42 15.78 8.63 -5.25
C GLY A 42 15.33 8.24 -3.85
N THR A 43 14.03 8.31 -3.56
CA THR A 43 13.50 7.85 -2.28
C THR A 43 13.71 6.35 -2.14
N VAL A 44 14.07 5.90 -0.96
CA VAL A 44 14.22 4.48 -0.66
C VAL A 44 13.06 4.04 0.21
N ILE A 45 12.37 2.98 -0.24
CA ILE A 45 11.28 2.36 0.51
C ILE A 45 11.76 1.00 0.98
N SER A 46 11.82 0.82 2.29
CA SER A 46 12.26 -0.44 2.89
C SER A 46 11.05 -1.17 3.45
N ILE A 47 10.95 -2.45 3.13
CA ILE A 47 9.84 -3.29 3.57
C ILE A 47 10.38 -4.49 4.31
N ASP A 48 9.95 -4.66 5.56
CA ASP A 48 10.29 -5.82 6.38
C ASP A 48 9.04 -6.62 6.66
N VAL A 49 9.10 -7.92 6.38
CA VAL A 49 8.03 -8.84 6.72
C VAL A 49 8.55 -9.82 7.74
N LYS A 50 7.94 -9.81 8.92
CA LYS A 50 8.33 -10.69 10.02
C LYS A 50 7.23 -11.71 10.24
N TYR A 51 7.58 -12.98 10.06
CA TYR A 51 6.62 -14.07 10.21
C TYR A 51 6.58 -14.52 11.67
N PRO A 52 5.40 -14.98 12.14
CA PRO A 52 5.29 -15.43 13.53
C PRO A 52 5.99 -16.76 13.75
N GLU A 53 6.28 -17.06 15.02
CA GLU A 53 6.80 -18.36 15.39
C GLU A 53 5.76 -19.44 15.08
N PRO A 54 6.17 -20.67 14.73
CA PRO A 54 7.55 -21.20 14.83
C PRO A 54 8.46 -20.89 13.64
N ASP A 55 7.91 -20.31 12.56
CA ASP A 55 8.72 -20.03 11.38
C ASP A 55 9.76 -18.94 11.66
N GLY A 56 9.35 -17.83 12.26
CA GLY A 56 10.24 -16.77 12.70
C GLY A 56 11.07 -16.13 11.60
N GLN A 57 10.72 -16.36 10.34
CA GLN A 57 11.48 -15.87 9.22
C GLN A 57 11.30 -14.36 9.06
N ASN A 58 12.38 -13.69 8.66
CA ASN A 58 12.37 -12.25 8.40
C ASN A 58 12.80 -12.02 6.97
N VAL A 59 11.93 -11.35 6.18
CA VAL A 59 12.19 -11.07 4.78
C VAL A 59 12.23 -9.56 4.59
N HIS A 60 13.28 -9.09 3.92
CA HIS A 60 13.51 -7.67 3.71
C HIS A 60 13.63 -7.36 2.22
N SER A 61 13.05 -6.24 1.79
CA SER A 61 13.20 -5.73 0.43
C SER A 61 13.36 -4.22 0.46
N GLU A 62 14.16 -3.72 -0.47
CA GLU A 62 14.33 -2.28 -0.64
C GLU A 62 14.01 -1.89 -2.07
N ILE A 63 13.29 -0.79 -2.21
CA ILE A 63 12.94 -0.23 -3.52
C ILE A 63 13.51 1.18 -3.58
N LYS A 64 14.37 1.43 -4.57
CA LYS A 64 14.82 2.79 -4.86
C LYS A 64 13.93 3.35 -5.95
N VAL A 65 13.19 4.40 -5.63
CA VAL A 65 12.19 4.97 -6.51
C VAL A 65 12.87 5.62 -7.71
N LYS A 66 12.46 5.20 -8.91
CA LYS A 66 12.92 5.78 -10.18
C LYS A 66 11.85 6.72 -10.74
N ALA A 67 12.22 7.50 -11.74
CA ALA A 67 11.28 8.46 -12.35
C ALA A 67 9.98 7.79 -12.81
N SER A 68 10.08 6.60 -13.42
CA SER A 68 8.90 5.86 -13.87
C SER A 68 8.02 5.40 -12.71
N ASP A 69 8.63 5.11 -11.57
CA ASP A 69 7.90 4.65 -10.38
C ASP A 69 7.06 5.77 -9.77
N VAL A 70 7.49 7.01 -9.91
CA VAL A 70 6.76 8.16 -9.39
C VAL A 70 5.36 8.23 -9.99
N GLN A 71 5.24 7.98 -11.30
CA GLN A 71 3.94 7.95 -11.97
C GLN A 71 3.06 6.85 -11.42
N LEU A 72 3.61 5.66 -11.25
CA LEU A 72 2.86 4.53 -10.69
C LEU A 72 2.35 4.84 -9.30
N LEU A 73 3.19 5.43 -8.46
CA LEU A 73 2.78 5.78 -7.10
C LEU A 73 1.66 6.80 -7.07
N LYS A 74 1.70 7.78 -7.98
CA LYS A 74 0.61 8.76 -8.09
C LYS A 74 -0.69 8.10 -8.50
N MET A 75 -0.64 7.13 -9.40
CA MET A 75 -1.84 6.39 -9.81
C MET A 75 -2.41 5.60 -8.64
N LEU A 76 -1.55 4.96 -7.84
CA LEU A 76 -1.99 4.20 -6.66
C LEU A 76 -2.62 5.10 -5.61
N GLU A 77 -2.09 6.30 -5.41
CA GLU A 77 -2.69 7.28 -4.51
C GLU A 77 -4.14 7.57 -4.90
N GLY A 78 -4.40 7.73 -6.19
CA GLY A 78 -5.75 7.97 -6.68
C GLY A 78 -6.70 6.82 -6.40
N LEU A 79 -6.20 5.59 -6.39
CA LEU A 79 -7.02 4.42 -6.08
C LEU A 79 -7.28 4.28 -4.58
N LEU A 80 -6.32 4.65 -3.75
CA LEU A 80 -6.43 4.48 -2.30
C LEU A 80 -7.03 5.71 -1.62
N GLY A 81 -6.96 6.84 -2.27
CA GLY A 81 -7.51 8.09 -1.76
C GLY A 81 -9.02 8.24 -1.92
#